data_9ba3078347c33acf7526cb2e92c0b614
#
_entry.id   9ba3078347c33acf7526cb2e92c0b614
#
_cell.length_a   1.000
_cell.length_b   1.000
_cell.length_c   1.000
_cell.angle_alpha   90.00
_cell.angle_beta   90.00
_cell.angle_gamma   90.00
#
_symmetry.space_group_name_H-M   'P 1'
#
loop_
_entity.id
_entity.type
_entity.pdbx_description
1 polymer ?
#
loop_
_entity_poly.entity_id
_entity_poly.type
_entity_poly.pdbx_seq_one_letter_code
_entity_poly.pdbx_strand_id
1 'polypeptide(L)'
;AILASSGKKVLTNPTGSNFTRGVAASIVAGSTWSGKLDYDIAIIELDEAYAAKFVELVRPRASLILNVMRDQMDRFGEIDHTAQLLEAVVHATTDVVILNKDDKRVNALQSSTQAEVLFFGVSSKLRDVFRSDDELHGEIINADEYAIVELRSMSDEVITLYIDGKTYRYPLSLYGVYNAQNATAVTAMCFALGLHPKDIGRHISTVTPAFGRGERIYVGSKRVILQLVKNPGGFRHALLGGKSIDAHHVMIAINDDYADGRDVSWLWDVDFSSLAQSSIITTGVRAADMALRLQYDEIETLEYERDLKTALKTSLLLTPDDGTLLLYTTYTAMLKLRTLLSEITEVEKI
;
A
#
# COMPACT_ATOMS: atom_id res chain seq x y z
N ALA A 1 -1.61 -11.28 -10.70
CA ALA A 1 -0.33 -12.00 -10.86
C ALA A 1 -0.46 -13.48 -10.42
N ILE A 2 -0.68 -13.81 -9.12
CA ILE A 2 -0.66 -15.20 -8.59
C ILE A 2 -1.64 -16.13 -9.34
N LEU A 3 -2.90 -15.75 -9.48
CA LEU A 3 -3.90 -16.56 -10.19
C LEU A 3 -3.57 -16.70 -11.68
N ALA A 4 -3.04 -15.68 -12.33
CA ALA A 4 -2.58 -15.77 -13.72
C ALA A 4 -1.41 -16.75 -13.85
N SER A 5 -0.43 -16.68 -12.93
CA SER A 5 0.69 -17.63 -12.89
C SER A 5 0.27 -19.06 -12.57
N SER A 6 -0.90 -19.26 -11.94
CA SER A 6 -1.50 -20.59 -11.73
C SER A 6 -2.32 -21.10 -12.94
N GLY A 7 -2.26 -20.41 -14.07
CA GLY A 7 -2.91 -20.81 -15.32
C GLY A 7 -4.34 -20.30 -15.51
N LYS A 8 -4.83 -19.39 -14.62
CA LYS A 8 -6.16 -18.78 -14.78
C LYS A 8 -6.10 -17.60 -15.76
N LYS A 9 -7.11 -17.47 -16.60
CA LYS A 9 -7.35 -16.26 -17.37
C LYS A 9 -7.99 -15.21 -16.45
N VAL A 10 -7.25 -14.16 -16.12
CA VAL A 10 -7.65 -13.14 -15.16
C VAL A 10 -7.95 -11.82 -15.85
N LEU A 11 -9.17 -11.30 -15.67
CA LEU A 11 -9.50 -9.91 -16.00
C LEU A 11 -9.17 -9.04 -14.79
N THR A 12 -8.47 -7.93 -14.99
CA THR A 12 -8.17 -6.95 -13.92
C THR A 12 -8.08 -5.55 -14.52
N ASN A 13 -8.16 -4.53 -13.69
CA ASN A 13 -7.89 -3.14 -14.04
C ASN A 13 -6.40 -2.81 -13.76
N PRO A 14 -5.47 -3.02 -14.73
CA PRO A 14 -4.03 -3.07 -14.48
C PRO A 14 -3.38 -1.73 -14.13
N THR A 15 -4.03 -0.63 -14.46
CA THR A 15 -3.45 0.72 -14.34
C THR A 15 -3.77 1.42 -13.03
N GLY A 16 -4.25 0.69 -12.00
CA GLY A 16 -4.73 1.32 -10.76
C GLY A 16 -5.93 2.26 -10.97
N SER A 17 -6.58 2.19 -12.14
CA SER A 17 -7.82 2.91 -12.44
C SER A 17 -8.99 2.28 -11.67
N ASN A 18 -9.06 2.60 -10.38
CA ASN A 18 -10.01 2.06 -9.41
C ASN A 18 -11.37 2.76 -9.43
N PHE A 19 -11.65 3.53 -10.49
CA PHE A 19 -12.94 4.20 -10.76
C PHE A 19 -13.73 3.48 -11.83
N THR A 20 -15.03 3.75 -11.93
CA THR A 20 -15.95 3.15 -12.91
C THR A 20 -15.41 3.18 -14.33
N ARG A 21 -14.75 4.25 -14.75
CA ARG A 21 -14.16 4.38 -16.09
C ARG A 21 -13.05 3.36 -16.33
N GLY A 22 -12.19 3.11 -15.34
CA GLY A 22 -11.09 2.14 -15.44
C GLY A 22 -11.62 0.71 -15.57
N VAL A 23 -12.62 0.38 -14.75
CA VAL A 23 -13.30 -0.93 -14.83
C VAL A 23 -13.98 -1.11 -16.18
N ALA A 24 -14.75 -0.11 -16.66
CA ALA A 24 -15.41 -0.16 -17.96
C ALA A 24 -14.39 -0.32 -19.11
N ALA A 25 -13.29 0.44 -19.07
CA ALA A 25 -12.21 0.32 -20.06
C ALA A 25 -11.59 -1.07 -20.06
N SER A 26 -11.35 -1.66 -18.90
CA SER A 26 -10.82 -3.03 -18.77
C SER A 26 -11.79 -4.08 -19.32
N ILE A 27 -13.08 -3.93 -19.06
CA ILE A 27 -14.13 -4.80 -19.60
C ILE A 27 -14.18 -4.70 -21.14
N VAL A 28 -14.18 -3.48 -21.68
CA VAL A 28 -14.20 -3.26 -23.12
C VAL A 28 -12.95 -3.84 -23.78
N ALA A 29 -11.77 -3.56 -23.23
CA ALA A 29 -10.50 -4.08 -23.76
C ALA A 29 -10.40 -5.61 -23.68
N GLY A 30 -11.00 -6.22 -22.65
CA GLY A 30 -11.03 -7.67 -22.46
C GLY A 30 -12.16 -8.39 -23.21
N SER A 31 -13.09 -7.65 -23.83
CA SER A 31 -14.22 -8.23 -24.55
C SER A 31 -13.87 -8.62 -25.96
N THR A 32 -14.45 -9.70 -26.45
CA THR A 32 -14.46 -10.03 -27.87
C THR A 32 -15.35 -9.05 -28.65
N TRP A 33 -15.26 -9.05 -29.99
CA TRP A 33 -16.14 -8.26 -30.86
C TRP A 33 -17.63 -8.56 -30.65
N SER A 34 -17.98 -9.73 -30.13
CA SER A 34 -19.35 -10.12 -29.80
C SER A 34 -19.74 -9.70 -28.37
N GLY A 35 -18.88 -8.97 -27.64
CA GLY A 35 -19.12 -8.53 -26.25
C GLY A 35 -18.94 -9.63 -25.20
N LYS A 36 -18.39 -10.80 -25.55
CA LYS A 36 -18.16 -11.89 -24.60
C LYS A 36 -16.83 -11.71 -23.88
N LEU A 37 -16.83 -11.94 -22.56
CA LEU A 37 -15.64 -12.05 -21.72
C LEU A 37 -15.21 -13.51 -21.63
N ASP A 38 -13.98 -13.84 -22.05
CA ASP A 38 -13.41 -15.19 -21.98
C ASP A 38 -12.34 -15.24 -20.87
N TYR A 39 -12.79 -15.11 -19.63
CA TYR A 39 -11.95 -15.13 -18.41
C TYR A 39 -12.51 -16.13 -17.40
N ASP A 40 -11.60 -16.76 -16.64
CA ASP A 40 -11.98 -17.65 -15.53
C ASP A 40 -12.40 -16.85 -14.28
N ILE A 41 -11.78 -15.67 -14.09
CA ILE A 41 -12.00 -14.82 -12.92
C ILE A 41 -11.76 -13.34 -13.26
N ALA A 42 -12.56 -12.45 -12.67
CA ALA A 42 -12.31 -11.02 -12.67
C ALA A 42 -11.85 -10.60 -11.25
N ILE A 43 -10.74 -9.88 -11.17
CA ILE A 43 -10.22 -9.27 -9.95
C ILE A 43 -10.22 -7.77 -10.17
N ILE A 44 -11.07 -7.06 -9.47
CA ILE A 44 -11.26 -5.62 -9.64
C ILE A 44 -10.85 -4.91 -8.36
N GLU A 45 -9.89 -4.00 -8.47
CA GLU A 45 -9.54 -3.04 -7.42
C GLU A 45 -10.42 -1.81 -7.56
N LEU A 46 -11.12 -1.44 -6.52
CA LEU A 46 -12.05 -0.32 -6.50
C LEU A 46 -11.77 0.60 -5.31
N ASP A 47 -11.92 1.90 -5.56
CA ASP A 47 -12.07 2.91 -4.51
C ASP A 47 -13.38 2.66 -3.74
N GLU A 48 -13.41 2.93 -2.45
CA GLU A 48 -14.51 2.55 -1.54
C GLU A 48 -15.88 3.07 -1.99
N ALA A 49 -15.94 4.35 -2.41
CA ALA A 49 -17.19 4.96 -2.87
C ALA A 49 -17.69 4.36 -4.20
N TYR A 50 -16.74 3.96 -5.06
CA TYR A 50 -17.09 3.28 -6.33
C TYR A 50 -17.39 1.80 -6.11
N ALA A 51 -16.74 1.14 -5.16
CA ALA A 51 -17.03 -0.22 -4.77
C ALA A 51 -18.47 -0.37 -4.27
N ALA A 52 -18.92 0.53 -3.37
CA ALA A 52 -20.29 0.55 -2.87
C ALA A 52 -21.33 0.67 -4.00
N LYS A 53 -21.08 1.55 -5.00
CA LYS A 53 -21.94 1.66 -6.18
C LYS A 53 -21.86 0.47 -7.13
N PHE A 54 -20.66 -0.10 -7.28
CA PHE A 54 -20.43 -1.24 -8.19
C PHE A 54 -21.19 -2.47 -7.74
N VAL A 55 -21.23 -2.73 -6.43
CA VAL A 55 -21.89 -3.93 -5.89
C VAL A 55 -23.44 -3.87 -5.97
N GLU A 56 -24.02 -2.69 -6.22
CA GLU A 56 -25.44 -2.56 -6.56
C GLU A 56 -25.77 -3.25 -7.91
N LEU A 57 -24.79 -3.29 -8.81
CA LEU A 57 -24.93 -3.84 -10.18
C LEU A 57 -24.38 -5.25 -10.28
N VAL A 58 -23.26 -5.53 -9.61
CA VAL A 58 -22.53 -6.81 -9.71
C VAL A 58 -22.15 -7.29 -8.32
N ARG A 59 -22.76 -8.37 -7.89
CA ARG A 59 -22.44 -9.01 -6.60
C ARG A 59 -21.12 -9.79 -6.72
N PRO A 60 -20.08 -9.47 -5.92
CA PRO A 60 -18.85 -10.25 -5.92
C PRO A 60 -19.08 -11.62 -5.26
N ARG A 61 -18.43 -12.65 -5.78
CA ARG A 61 -18.36 -13.95 -5.10
C ARG A 61 -17.42 -13.92 -3.90
N ALA A 62 -16.35 -13.17 -4.02
CA ALA A 62 -15.35 -13.00 -2.96
C ALA A 62 -14.95 -11.54 -2.83
N SER A 63 -14.73 -11.07 -1.61
CA SER A 63 -14.16 -9.75 -1.33
C SER A 63 -13.04 -9.83 -0.33
N LEU A 64 -12.06 -8.93 -0.47
CA LEU A 64 -10.91 -8.79 0.41
C LEU A 64 -10.86 -7.35 0.90
N ILE A 65 -11.00 -7.17 2.21
CA ILE A 65 -10.94 -5.86 2.87
C ILE A 65 -9.65 -5.79 3.70
N LEU A 66 -8.80 -4.83 3.39
CA LEU A 66 -7.46 -4.74 3.96
C LEU A 66 -7.43 -3.97 5.28
N ASN A 67 -7.87 -2.72 5.25
CA ASN A 67 -7.85 -1.81 6.39
C ASN A 67 -8.75 -0.61 6.11
N VAL A 68 -9.10 0.13 7.16
CA VAL A 68 -9.76 1.43 7.09
C VAL A 68 -8.81 2.43 7.73
N MET A 69 -8.32 3.36 6.92
CA MET A 69 -7.35 4.39 7.33
C MET A 69 -7.88 5.77 7.00
N ARG A 70 -7.38 6.78 7.69
CA ARG A 70 -7.57 8.18 7.29
C ARG A 70 -6.87 8.42 5.96
N ASP A 71 -7.65 8.49 4.89
CA ASP A 71 -7.16 8.76 3.54
C ASP A 71 -8.14 9.71 2.85
N GLN A 72 -7.62 10.80 2.27
CA GLN A 72 -8.41 11.77 1.51
C GLN A 72 -9.68 12.23 2.25
N MET A 73 -9.54 12.72 3.49
CA MET A 73 -10.66 13.18 4.33
C MET A 73 -11.49 14.28 3.68
N ASP A 74 -10.90 15.05 2.76
CA ASP A 74 -11.59 16.02 1.91
C ASP A 74 -12.60 15.38 0.95
N ARG A 75 -12.46 14.07 0.63
CA ARG A 75 -13.39 13.31 -0.22
C ARG A 75 -14.38 12.46 0.56
N PHE A 76 -13.93 11.82 1.61
CA PHE A 76 -14.70 10.80 2.33
C PHE A 76 -15.26 11.30 3.67
N GLY A 77 -14.78 12.45 4.16
CA GLY A 77 -15.18 12.96 5.47
C GLY A 77 -14.62 12.09 6.60
N GLU A 78 -15.50 11.58 7.45
CA GLU A 78 -15.09 10.78 8.59
C GLU A 78 -14.73 9.34 8.21
N ILE A 79 -13.76 8.75 8.93
CA ILE A 79 -13.31 7.38 8.76
C ILE A 79 -14.44 6.34 8.88
N ASP A 80 -15.48 6.65 9.68
CA ASP A 80 -16.67 5.81 9.83
C ASP A 80 -17.48 5.72 8.54
N HIS A 81 -17.49 6.78 7.73
CA HIS A 81 -18.16 6.75 6.43
C HIS A 81 -17.47 5.76 5.47
N THR A 82 -16.13 5.74 5.48
CA THR A 82 -15.37 4.75 4.70
C THR A 82 -15.72 3.32 5.12
N ALA A 83 -15.84 3.07 6.43
CA ALA A 83 -16.27 1.77 6.94
C ALA A 83 -17.68 1.38 6.45
N GLN A 84 -18.64 2.32 6.42
CA GLN A 84 -20.00 2.09 5.88
C GLN A 84 -20.00 1.76 4.37
N LEU A 85 -19.12 2.38 3.58
CA LEU A 85 -18.99 2.05 2.16
C LEU A 85 -18.47 0.62 1.97
N LEU A 86 -17.52 0.19 2.77
CA LEU A 86 -17.00 -1.18 2.75
C LEU A 86 -18.03 -2.20 3.26
N GLU A 87 -18.88 -1.81 4.22
CA GLU A 87 -19.99 -2.63 4.69
C GLU A 87 -20.95 -3.03 3.55
N ALA A 88 -21.25 -2.10 2.64
CA ALA A 88 -22.07 -2.40 1.47
C ALA A 88 -21.42 -3.47 0.56
N VAL A 89 -20.10 -3.45 0.41
CA VAL A 89 -19.36 -4.47 -0.36
C VAL A 89 -19.43 -5.83 0.33
N VAL A 90 -19.18 -5.86 1.63
CA VAL A 90 -19.24 -7.07 2.45
C VAL A 90 -20.64 -7.69 2.43
N HIS A 91 -21.68 -6.86 2.58
CA HIS A 91 -23.09 -7.29 2.53
C HIS A 91 -23.47 -7.90 1.16
N ALA A 92 -22.95 -7.34 0.08
CA ALA A 92 -23.28 -7.81 -1.28
C ALA A 92 -22.50 -9.08 -1.68
N THR A 93 -21.44 -9.46 -0.94
CA THR A 93 -20.61 -10.62 -1.25
C THR A 93 -21.36 -11.93 -0.98
N THR A 94 -21.24 -12.89 -1.92
CA THR A 94 -22.08 -14.10 -1.90
C THR A 94 -21.41 -15.33 -1.29
N ASP A 95 -20.08 -15.53 -1.52
CA ASP A 95 -19.43 -16.79 -1.18
C ASP A 95 -18.47 -16.61 0.03
N VAL A 96 -17.45 -15.74 -0.09
CA VAL A 96 -16.44 -15.57 0.97
C VAL A 96 -16.00 -14.12 1.11
N VAL A 97 -15.84 -13.67 2.35
CA VAL A 97 -15.27 -12.36 2.71
C VAL A 97 -13.99 -12.58 3.50
N ILE A 98 -12.90 -11.97 3.05
CA ILE A 98 -11.62 -11.99 3.76
C ILE A 98 -11.44 -10.66 4.47
N LEU A 99 -11.35 -10.67 5.79
CA LEU A 99 -11.23 -9.48 6.64
C LEU A 99 -9.90 -9.44 7.40
N ASN A 100 -9.39 -8.23 7.62
CA ASN A 100 -8.29 -8.02 8.54
C ASN A 100 -8.79 -8.05 9.98
N LYS A 101 -8.40 -9.06 10.76
CA LYS A 101 -8.81 -9.15 12.18
C LYS A 101 -8.21 -8.03 13.04
N ASP A 102 -7.09 -7.47 12.61
CA ASP A 102 -6.30 -6.52 13.37
C ASP A 102 -6.74 -5.06 13.16
N ASP A 103 -7.71 -4.82 12.29
CA ASP A 103 -8.38 -3.54 12.10
C ASP A 103 -9.80 -3.64 12.69
N LYS A 104 -10.10 -2.86 13.73
CA LYS A 104 -11.38 -2.90 14.47
C LYS A 104 -12.59 -2.68 13.56
N ARG A 105 -12.46 -1.73 12.62
CA ARG A 105 -13.56 -1.36 11.71
C ARG A 105 -13.80 -2.46 10.68
N VAL A 106 -12.71 -3.01 10.13
CA VAL A 106 -12.79 -4.15 9.20
C VAL A 106 -13.30 -5.40 9.90
N ASN A 107 -12.81 -5.69 11.10
CA ASN A 107 -13.25 -6.83 11.90
C ASN A 107 -14.76 -6.78 12.18
N ALA A 108 -15.30 -5.61 12.54
CA ALA A 108 -16.72 -5.41 12.82
C ALA A 108 -17.63 -5.74 11.63
N LEU A 109 -17.13 -5.66 10.39
CA LEU A 109 -17.91 -5.96 9.17
C LEU A 109 -18.36 -7.42 9.07
N GLN A 110 -17.78 -8.34 9.86
CA GLN A 110 -18.20 -9.75 9.89
C GLN A 110 -19.69 -9.92 10.16
N SER A 111 -20.30 -9.02 10.92
CA SER A 111 -21.72 -9.05 11.26
C SER A 111 -22.65 -8.64 10.10
N SER A 112 -22.12 -8.07 9.03
CA SER A 112 -22.89 -7.46 7.93
C SER A 112 -23.04 -8.39 6.72
N THR A 113 -22.62 -9.66 6.80
CA THR A 113 -22.70 -10.61 5.69
C THR A 113 -23.28 -11.96 6.08
N GLN A 114 -23.79 -12.68 5.08
CA GLN A 114 -24.18 -14.09 5.17
C GLN A 114 -23.14 -15.01 4.48
N ALA A 115 -22.14 -14.43 3.80
CA ALA A 115 -21.05 -15.17 3.20
C ALA A 115 -20.13 -15.77 4.29
N GLU A 116 -19.33 -16.75 3.93
CA GLU A 116 -18.28 -17.26 4.80
C GLU A 116 -17.27 -16.15 5.13
N VAL A 117 -16.97 -15.94 6.41
CA VAL A 117 -15.99 -14.96 6.85
C VAL A 117 -14.71 -15.67 7.26
N LEU A 118 -13.61 -15.29 6.62
CA LEU A 118 -12.27 -15.72 6.98
C LEU A 118 -11.41 -14.50 7.34
N PHE A 119 -10.48 -14.67 8.27
CA PHE A 119 -9.60 -13.60 8.71
C PHE A 119 -8.17 -13.84 8.28
N PHE A 120 -7.49 -12.75 7.93
CA PHE A 120 -6.04 -12.68 7.97
C PHE A 120 -5.59 -11.71 9.07
N GLY A 121 -4.33 -11.80 9.46
CA GLY A 121 -3.80 -10.89 10.46
C GLY A 121 -2.33 -11.08 10.73
N VAL A 122 -1.83 -10.44 11.78
CA VAL A 122 -0.46 -10.55 12.24
C VAL A 122 -0.38 -11.20 13.62
N SER A 123 0.75 -11.82 13.92
CA SER A 123 1.01 -12.34 15.27
C SER A 123 1.16 -11.21 16.29
N SER A 124 0.93 -11.50 17.56
CA SER A 124 1.08 -10.53 18.67
C SER A 124 2.47 -9.86 18.68
N LYS A 125 3.52 -10.54 18.24
CA LYS A 125 4.89 -9.99 18.15
C LYS A 125 5.04 -8.87 17.11
N LEU A 126 4.18 -8.85 16.10
CA LEU A 126 4.21 -7.85 15.04
C LEU A 126 3.15 -6.77 15.22
N ARG A 127 2.32 -6.85 16.25
CA ARG A 127 1.21 -5.92 16.47
C ARG A 127 1.66 -4.46 16.48
N ASP A 128 2.73 -4.14 17.17
CA ASP A 128 3.25 -2.77 17.26
C ASP A 128 3.70 -2.20 15.91
N VAL A 129 4.07 -3.07 14.97
CA VAL A 129 4.45 -2.66 13.61
C VAL A 129 3.22 -2.34 12.77
N PHE A 130 2.12 -3.08 12.98
CA PHE A 130 0.90 -3.03 12.15
C PHE A 130 -0.31 -2.46 12.90
N ARG A 131 -0.10 -1.47 13.77
CA ARG A 131 -1.21 -0.78 14.47
C ARG A 131 -2.18 -0.17 13.47
N SER A 132 -3.47 -0.36 13.73
CA SER A 132 -4.54 0.36 13.04
C SER A 132 -4.61 1.83 13.46
N ASP A 133 -5.36 2.66 12.74
CA ASP A 133 -5.57 4.05 13.12
C ASP A 133 -6.22 4.18 14.50
N ASP A 134 -7.16 3.30 14.84
CA ASP A 134 -7.81 3.29 16.15
C ASP A 134 -6.80 2.97 17.28
N GLU A 135 -5.88 2.03 17.07
CA GLU A 135 -4.82 1.71 18.05
C GLU A 135 -3.80 2.85 18.21
N LEU A 136 -3.53 3.61 17.16
CA LEU A 136 -2.67 4.79 17.23
C LEU A 136 -3.31 5.91 18.08
N HIS A 137 -4.63 5.94 18.15
CA HIS A 137 -5.38 6.90 18.96
C HIS A 137 -5.78 6.36 20.34
N GLY A 138 -5.15 5.25 20.78
CA GLY A 138 -5.24 4.74 22.14
C GLY A 138 -6.31 3.67 22.37
N GLU A 139 -6.97 3.17 21.35
CA GLU A 139 -7.88 2.04 21.50
C GLU A 139 -7.09 0.72 21.59
N ILE A 140 -7.57 -0.18 22.42
CA ILE A 140 -7.03 -1.54 22.53
C ILE A 140 -7.93 -2.46 21.74
N ILE A 141 -7.38 -3.14 20.72
CA ILE A 141 -8.09 -4.13 19.94
C ILE A 141 -7.72 -5.52 20.45
N ASN A 142 -8.66 -6.18 21.08
CA ASN A 142 -8.57 -7.60 21.41
C ASN A 142 -9.23 -8.39 20.28
N ALA A 143 -8.48 -8.78 19.28
CA ALA A 143 -8.95 -9.61 18.18
C ALA A 143 -8.67 -11.07 18.53
N ASP A 144 -9.70 -11.77 19.06
CA ASP A 144 -9.63 -13.18 19.41
C ASP A 144 -9.92 -14.10 18.21
N GLU A 145 -10.29 -13.54 17.07
CA GLU A 145 -10.63 -14.29 15.89
C GLU A 145 -9.43 -15.07 15.35
N TYR A 146 -9.73 -16.31 14.95
CA TYR A 146 -8.74 -17.16 14.27
C TYR A 146 -8.44 -16.64 12.87
N ALA A 147 -7.19 -16.32 12.62
CA ALA A 147 -6.74 -15.97 11.28
C ALA A 147 -6.38 -17.24 10.49
N ILE A 148 -7.03 -17.45 9.34
CA ILE A 148 -6.70 -18.56 8.45
C ILE A 148 -5.28 -18.39 7.87
N VAL A 149 -4.82 -17.15 7.74
CA VAL A 149 -3.44 -16.78 7.41
C VAL A 149 -2.94 -15.72 8.36
N GLU A 150 -1.86 -16.01 9.08
CA GLU A 150 -1.22 -15.12 10.04
C GLU A 150 0.24 -14.85 9.68
N LEU A 151 0.64 -13.58 9.61
CA LEU A 151 2.03 -13.18 9.47
C LEU A 151 2.77 -13.36 10.81
N ARG A 152 3.73 -14.26 10.85
CA ARG A 152 4.51 -14.60 12.06
C ARG A 152 5.83 -13.88 12.18
N SER A 153 6.50 -13.66 11.06
CA SER A 153 7.73 -12.87 10.97
C SER A 153 7.93 -12.36 9.55
N MET A 154 8.74 -11.31 9.43
CA MET A 154 9.17 -10.75 8.15
C MET A 154 10.62 -10.29 8.22
N SER A 155 11.30 -10.34 7.09
CA SER A 155 12.57 -9.72 6.79
C SER A 155 12.50 -9.08 5.39
N ASP A 156 13.57 -8.46 4.94
CA ASP A 156 13.60 -7.78 3.62
C ASP A 156 13.36 -8.74 2.44
N GLU A 157 13.57 -10.02 2.62
CA GLU A 157 13.49 -11.02 1.53
C GLU A 157 12.52 -12.18 1.80
N VAL A 158 12.06 -12.35 3.04
CA VAL A 158 11.26 -13.53 3.43
C VAL A 158 10.19 -13.16 4.43
N ILE A 159 8.99 -13.65 4.18
CA ILE A 159 7.90 -13.66 5.17
C ILE A 159 7.63 -15.07 5.65
N THR A 160 7.26 -15.20 6.92
CA THR A 160 6.82 -16.47 7.51
C THR A 160 5.33 -16.36 7.81
N LEU A 161 4.55 -17.18 7.16
CA LEU A 161 3.10 -17.25 7.31
C LEU A 161 2.68 -18.55 8.03
N TYR A 162 1.71 -18.43 8.89
CA TYR A 162 0.97 -19.58 9.42
C TYR A 162 -0.35 -19.68 8.66
N ILE A 163 -0.57 -20.78 7.95
CA ILE A 163 -1.70 -20.97 7.06
C ILE A 163 -2.36 -22.28 7.48
N ASP A 164 -3.59 -22.22 7.96
CA ASP A 164 -4.43 -23.36 8.32
C ASP A 164 -3.64 -24.44 9.08
N GLY A 165 -3.04 -24.08 10.22
CA GLY A 165 -2.32 -25.02 11.09
C GLY A 165 -0.87 -25.30 10.71
N LYS A 166 -0.33 -24.76 9.61
CA LYS A 166 1.04 -25.02 9.13
C LYS A 166 1.83 -23.76 8.85
N THR A 167 3.13 -23.83 9.09
CA THR A 167 4.05 -22.72 8.82
C THR A 167 4.69 -22.84 7.45
N TYR A 168 4.70 -21.73 6.72
CA TYR A 168 5.32 -21.58 5.40
C TYR A 168 6.25 -20.40 5.38
N ARG A 169 7.34 -20.49 4.64
CA ARG A 169 8.27 -19.38 4.39
C ARG A 169 8.20 -19.03 2.91
N TYR A 170 7.90 -17.78 2.61
CA TYR A 170 7.80 -17.30 1.25
C TYR A 170 8.88 -16.25 0.99
N PRO A 171 9.71 -16.42 -0.04
CA PRO A 171 10.52 -15.33 -0.55
C PRO A 171 9.60 -14.20 -0.99
N LEU A 172 9.95 -12.97 -0.64
CA LEU A 172 9.18 -11.79 -1.01
C LEU A 172 10.12 -10.80 -1.68
N SER A 173 9.93 -10.58 -2.99
CA SER A 173 10.69 -9.57 -3.75
C SER A 173 10.18 -8.14 -3.52
N LEU A 174 9.11 -7.99 -2.76
CA LEU A 174 8.45 -6.73 -2.48
C LEU A 174 9.03 -6.13 -1.21
N TYR A 175 9.69 -4.98 -1.35
CA TYR A 175 10.22 -4.25 -0.21
C TYR A 175 9.11 -3.50 0.56
N GLY A 176 9.24 -3.45 1.89
CA GLY A 176 8.41 -2.64 2.78
C GLY A 176 7.41 -3.43 3.62
N VAL A 177 7.18 -2.92 4.81
CA VAL A 177 6.32 -3.52 5.85
C VAL A 177 4.91 -3.78 5.34
N TYR A 178 4.32 -2.81 4.64
CA TYR A 178 2.96 -2.94 4.08
C TYR A 178 2.84 -4.06 3.03
N ASN A 179 3.91 -4.37 2.31
CA ASN A 179 3.91 -5.47 1.34
C ASN A 179 3.85 -6.84 2.02
N ALA A 180 4.41 -6.99 3.22
CA ALA A 180 4.27 -8.22 4.00
C ALA A 180 2.80 -8.43 4.44
N GLN A 181 2.10 -7.38 4.86
CA GLN A 181 0.68 -7.45 5.19
C GLN A 181 -0.18 -7.72 3.95
N ASN A 182 0.07 -7.03 2.84
CA ASN A 182 -0.61 -7.27 1.57
C ASN A 182 -0.40 -8.70 1.07
N ALA A 183 0.82 -9.24 1.18
CA ALA A 183 1.12 -10.61 0.82
C ALA A 183 0.36 -11.62 1.70
N THR A 184 0.20 -11.32 3.00
CA THR A 184 -0.60 -12.11 3.93
C THR A 184 -2.08 -12.13 3.51
N ALA A 185 -2.65 -10.97 3.24
CA ALA A 185 -4.03 -10.81 2.79
C ALA A 185 -4.31 -11.52 1.47
N VAL A 186 -3.44 -11.33 0.48
CA VAL A 186 -3.54 -12.01 -0.83
C VAL A 186 -3.38 -13.51 -0.69
N THR A 187 -2.52 -13.98 0.23
CA THR A 187 -2.40 -15.41 0.54
C THR A 187 -3.71 -15.97 1.08
N ALA A 188 -4.39 -15.24 1.98
CA ALA A 188 -5.69 -15.67 2.51
C ALA A 188 -6.74 -15.78 1.39
N MET A 189 -6.83 -14.80 0.50
CA MET A 189 -7.74 -14.85 -0.64
C MET A 189 -7.39 -16.00 -1.59
N CYS A 190 -6.13 -16.19 -1.96
CA CYS A 190 -5.73 -17.28 -2.85
C CYS A 190 -6.00 -18.65 -2.22
N PHE A 191 -5.79 -18.79 -0.91
CA PHE A 191 -6.09 -20.00 -0.17
C PHE A 191 -7.60 -20.29 -0.15
N ALA A 192 -8.44 -19.28 0.13
CA ALA A 192 -9.89 -19.38 0.08
C ALA A 192 -10.41 -19.74 -1.33
N LEU A 193 -9.72 -19.31 -2.38
CA LEU A 193 -10.01 -19.69 -3.76
C LEU A 193 -9.47 -21.09 -4.15
N GLY A 194 -8.94 -21.84 -3.20
CA GLY A 194 -8.52 -23.25 -3.37
C GLY A 194 -7.09 -23.45 -3.88
N LEU A 195 -6.24 -22.42 -3.88
CA LEU A 195 -4.83 -22.61 -4.25
C LEU A 195 -4.07 -23.26 -3.09
N HIS A 196 -3.20 -24.21 -3.43
CA HIS A 196 -2.36 -24.84 -2.44
C HIS A 196 -1.27 -23.86 -1.93
N PRO A 197 -1.00 -23.79 -0.59
CA PRO A 197 -0.04 -22.82 -0.02
C PRO A 197 1.35 -22.82 -0.68
N LYS A 198 1.90 -24.00 -1.06
CA LYS A 198 3.20 -24.05 -1.75
C LYS A 198 3.18 -23.36 -3.11
N ASP A 199 2.07 -23.43 -3.84
CA ASP A 199 1.93 -22.79 -5.15
C ASP A 199 1.76 -21.28 -4.97
N ILE A 200 1.01 -20.84 -3.97
CA ILE A 200 0.91 -19.43 -3.59
C ILE A 200 2.30 -18.86 -3.32
N GLY A 201 3.11 -19.54 -2.48
CA GLY A 201 4.48 -19.09 -2.15
C GLY A 201 5.41 -19.02 -3.36
N ARG A 202 5.30 -19.98 -4.31
CA ARG A 202 6.07 -19.95 -5.56
C ARG A 202 5.69 -18.74 -6.43
N HIS A 203 4.42 -18.45 -6.54
CA HIS A 203 3.94 -17.35 -7.40
C HIS A 203 4.14 -15.98 -6.76
N ILE A 204 3.99 -15.85 -5.43
CA ILE A 204 4.19 -14.57 -4.75
C ILE A 204 5.64 -14.08 -4.85
N SER A 205 6.62 -15.01 -4.90
CA SER A 205 8.03 -14.67 -5.04
C SER A 205 8.38 -14.05 -6.39
N THR A 206 7.52 -14.19 -7.40
CA THR A 206 7.71 -13.62 -8.75
C THR A 206 6.98 -12.29 -8.93
N VAL A 207 6.25 -11.82 -7.92
CA VAL A 207 5.53 -10.54 -8.01
C VAL A 207 6.53 -9.38 -7.90
N THR A 208 6.52 -8.50 -8.89
CA THR A 208 7.31 -7.27 -8.88
C THR A 208 6.61 -6.16 -8.09
N PRO A 209 7.36 -5.24 -7.47
CA PRO A 209 6.77 -4.10 -6.76
C PRO A 209 5.84 -3.30 -7.67
N ALA A 210 4.71 -2.89 -7.12
CA ALA A 210 3.91 -1.88 -7.79
C ALA A 210 4.69 -0.55 -7.81
N PHE A 211 4.50 0.19 -8.89
CA PHE A 211 5.05 1.49 -9.17
C PHE A 211 5.15 2.39 -7.93
N GLY A 212 6.35 2.93 -7.68
CA GLY A 212 6.63 3.86 -6.57
C GLY A 212 6.62 3.27 -5.17
N ARG A 213 6.48 1.95 -5.01
CA ARG A 213 6.41 1.31 -3.69
C ARG A 213 7.66 0.51 -3.38
N GLY A 214 8.71 1.21 -2.93
CA GLY A 214 10.02 0.62 -2.69
C GLY A 214 10.82 0.43 -3.97
N GLU A 215 10.54 1.25 -4.98
CA GLU A 215 11.22 1.22 -6.26
C GLU A 215 12.69 1.62 -6.10
N ARG A 216 13.59 0.83 -6.67
CA ARG A 216 15.02 1.05 -6.64
C ARG A 216 15.51 1.56 -8.00
N ILE A 217 16.08 2.76 -8.01
CA ILE A 217 16.62 3.41 -9.21
C ILE A 217 18.10 3.68 -8.94
N TYR A 218 18.97 3.41 -9.91
CA TYR A 218 20.40 3.65 -9.79
C TYR A 218 20.82 4.86 -10.62
N VAL A 219 21.46 5.82 -9.98
CA VAL A 219 22.04 7.00 -10.63
C VAL A 219 23.55 6.92 -10.47
N GLY A 220 24.25 6.42 -11.49
CA GLY A 220 25.64 6.01 -11.36
C GLY A 220 25.79 4.89 -10.34
N SER A 221 26.66 5.07 -9.34
CA SER A 221 26.82 4.13 -8.22
C SER A 221 25.79 4.34 -7.08
N LYS A 222 25.06 5.45 -7.09
CA LYS A 222 24.14 5.83 -6.02
C LYS A 222 22.81 5.11 -6.17
N ARG A 223 22.25 4.61 -5.06
CA ARG A 223 20.96 3.95 -5.01
C ARG A 223 19.89 4.93 -4.53
N VAL A 224 18.88 5.17 -5.34
CA VAL A 224 17.67 5.93 -4.99
C VAL A 224 16.55 4.96 -4.67
N ILE A 225 15.97 5.07 -3.48
CA ILE A 225 14.80 4.25 -3.08
C ILE A 225 13.59 5.18 -2.97
N LEU A 226 12.58 4.93 -3.78
CA LEU A 226 11.40 5.76 -3.87
C LEU A 226 10.22 5.10 -3.15
N GLN A 227 9.65 5.83 -2.19
CA GLN A 227 8.54 5.41 -1.33
C GLN A 227 7.36 6.36 -1.50
N LEU A 228 6.27 5.86 -2.08
CA LEU A 228 5.01 6.59 -2.17
C LEU A 228 4.34 6.65 -0.80
N VAL A 229 4.00 7.85 -0.37
CA VAL A 229 3.25 8.14 0.86
C VAL A 229 2.03 9.01 0.53
N LYS A 230 0.87 8.73 1.12
CA LYS A 230 -0.35 9.51 0.84
C LYS A 230 -1.29 9.64 2.04
N ASN A 231 -0.98 8.95 3.14
CA ASN A 231 -1.76 8.96 4.36
C ASN A 231 -0.88 8.60 5.57
N PRO A 232 -1.33 8.80 6.82
CA PRO A 232 -0.53 8.56 8.02
C PRO A 232 -0.02 7.13 8.12
N GLY A 233 -0.90 6.14 7.91
CA GLY A 233 -0.54 4.73 8.01
C GLY A 233 0.50 4.31 6.98
N GLY A 234 0.32 4.74 5.72
CA GLY A 234 1.27 4.49 4.63
C GLY A 234 2.63 5.13 4.91
N PHE A 235 2.67 6.37 5.41
CA PHE A 235 3.94 7.04 5.74
C PHE A 235 4.62 6.36 6.93
N ARG A 236 3.88 6.03 7.97
CA ARG A 236 4.41 5.29 9.11
C ARG A 236 5.06 3.97 8.69
N HIS A 237 4.40 3.18 7.85
CA HIS A 237 4.97 1.93 7.33
C HIS A 237 6.20 2.17 6.45
N ALA A 238 6.23 3.25 5.66
CA ALA A 238 7.39 3.62 4.87
C ALA A 238 8.58 4.01 5.76
N LEU A 239 8.34 4.74 6.86
CA LEU A 239 9.36 5.07 7.86
C LEU A 239 9.89 3.82 8.58
N LEU A 240 9.02 2.89 8.97
CA LEU A 240 9.42 1.62 9.58
C LEU A 240 10.29 0.78 8.64
N GLY A 241 9.92 0.71 7.36
CA GLY A 241 10.74 0.09 6.32
C GLY A 241 12.07 0.82 6.13
N GLY A 242 12.05 2.14 6.15
CA GLY A 242 13.24 2.99 6.03
C GLY A 242 14.29 2.76 7.11
N LYS A 243 13.90 2.32 8.32
CA LYS A 243 14.84 2.01 9.42
C LYS A 243 15.84 0.89 9.08
N SER A 244 15.47 -0.03 8.21
CA SER A 244 16.37 -1.11 7.75
C SER A 244 17.27 -0.66 6.59
N ILE A 245 17.04 0.54 6.05
CA ILE A 245 17.84 1.11 4.96
C ILE A 245 18.93 1.97 5.59
N ASP A 246 20.18 1.68 5.27
CA ASP A 246 21.28 2.59 5.54
C ASP A 246 21.23 3.78 4.57
N ALA A 247 20.33 4.72 4.88
CA ALA A 247 20.11 5.91 4.07
C ALA A 247 21.09 7.02 4.48
N HIS A 248 21.91 7.45 3.54
CA HIS A 248 22.89 8.54 3.75
C HIS A 248 22.21 9.91 3.69
N HIS A 249 21.12 10.01 2.92
CA HIS A 249 20.33 11.23 2.79
C HIS A 249 18.85 10.89 2.58
N VAL A 250 17.97 11.75 3.09
CA VAL A 250 16.52 11.62 2.97
C VAL A 250 15.97 12.85 2.27
N MET A 251 15.12 12.66 1.28
CA MET A 251 14.34 13.74 0.68
C MET A 251 12.85 13.44 0.83
N ILE A 252 12.08 14.43 1.31
CA ILE A 252 10.64 14.30 1.51
C ILE A 252 9.94 15.31 0.58
N ALA A 253 9.19 14.80 -0.40
CA ALA A 253 8.54 15.60 -1.43
C ALA A 253 7.01 15.54 -1.27
N ILE A 254 6.42 16.63 -0.79
CA ILE A 254 4.98 16.74 -0.53
C ILE A 254 4.32 17.73 -1.48
N ASN A 255 3.38 17.22 -2.26
CA ASN A 255 2.45 18.03 -3.07
C ASN A 255 1.03 17.86 -2.53
N ASP A 256 0.14 18.75 -2.96
CA ASP A 256 -1.30 18.76 -2.64
C ASP A 256 -2.16 18.95 -3.90
N ASP A 257 -1.71 18.39 -5.01
CA ASP A 257 -2.50 18.32 -6.22
C ASP A 257 -3.75 17.42 -5.98
N TYR A 258 -4.77 17.53 -6.81
CA TYR A 258 -6.03 16.79 -6.64
C TYR A 258 -5.83 15.26 -6.45
N ALA A 259 -4.84 14.69 -7.13
CA ALA A 259 -4.54 13.27 -7.03
C ALA A 259 -3.78 12.88 -5.74
N ASP A 260 -3.18 13.86 -5.04
CA ASP A 260 -2.51 13.64 -3.75
C ASP A 260 -3.50 13.76 -2.57
N GLY A 261 -4.66 14.41 -2.78
CA GLY A 261 -5.50 14.94 -1.73
C GLY A 261 -5.06 16.36 -1.33
N ARG A 262 -6.02 17.27 -1.20
CA ARG A 262 -5.73 18.68 -0.89
C ARG A 262 -5.44 18.94 0.57
N ASP A 263 -5.97 18.09 1.43
CA ASP A 263 -5.72 18.16 2.86
C ASP A 263 -4.39 17.45 3.18
N VAL A 264 -3.42 18.22 3.67
CA VAL A 264 -2.13 17.72 4.14
C VAL A 264 -2.04 17.66 5.67
N SER A 265 -3.15 17.89 6.37
CA SER A 265 -3.18 17.84 7.86
C SER A 265 -2.81 16.46 8.39
N TRP A 266 -2.98 15.41 7.61
CA TRP A 266 -2.58 14.05 7.94
C TRP A 266 -1.08 13.90 8.26
N LEU A 267 -0.22 14.83 7.84
CA LEU A 267 1.19 14.86 8.23
C LEU A 267 1.38 15.01 9.75
N TRP A 268 0.41 15.60 10.45
CA TRP A 268 0.46 15.79 11.89
C TRP A 268 0.14 14.51 12.69
N ASP A 269 -0.42 13.49 12.04
CA ASP A 269 -0.69 12.18 12.61
C ASP A 269 0.49 11.19 12.44
N VAL A 270 1.62 11.65 11.87
CA VAL A 270 2.82 10.83 11.63
C VAL A 270 3.93 11.20 12.61
N ASP A 271 4.50 10.20 13.28
CA ASP A 271 5.71 10.32 14.11
C ASP A 271 6.96 10.19 13.24
N PHE A 272 7.73 11.27 13.12
CA PHE A 272 8.97 11.32 12.35
C PHE A 272 10.23 11.10 13.19
N SER A 273 10.13 10.81 14.48
CA SER A 273 11.27 10.65 15.41
C SER A 273 12.36 9.70 14.88
N SER A 274 11.98 8.72 14.07
CA SER A 274 12.92 7.80 13.40
C SER A 274 13.90 8.47 12.44
N LEU A 275 13.63 9.71 12.01
CA LEU A 275 14.47 10.49 11.11
C LEU A 275 15.39 11.49 11.85
N ALA A 276 15.40 11.50 13.19
CA ALA A 276 16.12 12.49 13.99
C ALA A 276 17.63 12.57 13.70
N GLN A 277 18.25 11.51 13.18
CA GLN A 277 19.67 11.48 12.83
C GLN A 277 19.91 11.57 11.31
N SER A 278 18.87 11.81 10.53
CA SER A 278 18.97 11.85 9.07
C SER A 278 19.30 13.24 8.57
N SER A 279 20.07 13.31 7.48
CA SER A 279 20.25 14.51 6.68
C SER A 279 19.04 14.68 5.77
N ILE A 280 18.23 15.73 5.94
CA ILE A 280 16.91 15.84 5.30
C ILE A 280 16.77 17.11 4.47
N ILE A 281 16.27 16.97 3.24
CA ILE A 281 15.73 18.07 2.42
C ILE A 281 14.21 17.83 2.25
N THR A 282 13.42 18.87 2.50
CA THR A 282 11.98 18.85 2.17
C THR A 282 11.71 19.62 0.88
N THR A 283 10.81 19.11 0.04
CA THR A 283 10.56 19.70 -1.29
C THR A 283 9.08 19.56 -1.72
N GLY A 284 8.77 20.18 -2.86
CA GLY A 284 7.42 20.22 -3.42
C GLY A 284 6.60 21.43 -2.95
N VAL A 285 5.32 21.44 -3.31
CA VAL A 285 4.46 22.59 -3.01
C VAL A 285 4.33 22.83 -1.49
N ARG A 286 4.37 21.77 -0.70
CA ARG A 286 4.25 21.76 0.76
C ARG A 286 5.61 21.57 1.49
N ALA A 287 6.70 21.96 0.85
CA ALA A 287 8.05 21.84 1.43
C ALA A 287 8.16 22.51 2.81
N ALA A 288 7.62 23.73 2.96
CA ALA A 288 7.66 24.47 4.22
C ALA A 288 6.77 23.86 5.29
N ASP A 289 5.58 23.35 4.94
CA ASP A 289 4.68 22.64 5.87
C ASP A 289 5.37 21.39 6.42
N MET A 290 6.04 20.64 5.55
CA MET A 290 6.78 19.44 5.96
C MET A 290 8.00 19.77 6.83
N ALA A 291 8.75 20.82 6.51
CA ALA A 291 9.87 21.27 7.34
C ALA A 291 9.38 21.71 8.72
N LEU A 292 8.27 22.47 8.79
CA LEU A 292 7.65 22.88 10.04
C LEU A 292 7.21 21.65 10.86
N ARG A 293 6.60 20.66 10.21
CA ARG A 293 6.17 19.42 10.88
C ARG A 293 7.37 18.66 11.50
N LEU A 294 8.47 18.57 10.79
CA LEU A 294 9.70 17.95 11.31
C LEU A 294 10.27 18.72 12.50
N GLN A 295 10.23 20.06 12.45
CA GLN A 295 10.70 20.90 13.55
C GLN A 295 9.91 20.66 14.85
N TYR A 296 8.61 20.31 14.76
CA TYR A 296 7.82 19.94 15.96
C TYR A 296 8.27 18.60 16.57
N ASP A 297 8.93 17.73 15.81
CA ASP A 297 9.58 16.52 16.33
C ASP A 297 11.08 16.75 16.64
N GLU A 298 11.50 18.04 16.77
CA GLU A 298 12.88 18.45 17.05
C GLU A 298 13.89 17.99 15.99
N ILE A 299 13.43 17.84 14.73
CA ILE A 299 14.24 17.41 13.59
C ILE A 299 14.53 18.62 12.70
N GLU A 300 15.80 18.98 12.58
CA GLU A 300 16.25 20.05 11.69
C GLU A 300 16.38 19.55 10.25
N THR A 301 15.88 20.34 9.30
CA THR A 301 16.09 20.11 7.87
C THR A 301 17.30 20.92 7.39
N LEU A 302 18.09 20.35 6.48
CA LEU A 302 19.18 21.10 5.83
C LEU A 302 18.63 22.26 5.00
N GLU A 303 17.52 21.99 4.30
CA GLU A 303 16.90 22.94 3.39
C GLU A 303 15.43 22.56 3.15
N TYR A 304 14.59 23.57 2.87
CA TYR A 304 13.31 23.38 2.23
C TYR A 304 13.33 24.09 0.86
N GLU A 305 13.25 23.30 -0.21
CA GLU A 305 13.34 23.77 -1.59
C GLU A 305 12.09 23.34 -2.37
N ARG A 306 11.31 24.33 -2.86
CA ARG A 306 10.05 24.02 -3.56
C ARG A 306 10.25 23.36 -4.92
N ASP A 307 11.37 23.70 -5.61
CA ASP A 307 11.68 23.12 -6.91
C ASP A 307 12.22 21.70 -6.77
N LEU A 308 11.44 20.73 -7.24
CA LEU A 308 11.79 19.31 -7.19
C LEU A 308 13.11 18.99 -7.90
N LYS A 309 13.43 19.69 -9.00
CA LYS A 309 14.65 19.46 -9.78
C LYS A 309 15.89 19.89 -9.00
N THR A 310 15.83 21.07 -8.40
CA THR A 310 16.89 21.60 -7.55
C THR A 310 17.11 20.74 -6.32
N ALA A 311 16.03 20.38 -5.60
CA ALA A 311 16.09 19.51 -4.43
C ALA A 311 16.68 18.13 -4.76
N LEU A 312 16.26 17.51 -5.86
CA LEU A 312 16.77 16.20 -6.29
C LEU A 312 18.27 16.28 -6.62
N LYS A 313 18.69 17.33 -7.34
CA LYS A 313 20.10 17.54 -7.67
C LYS A 313 20.95 17.71 -6.42
N THR A 314 20.53 18.54 -5.46
CA THR A 314 21.21 18.74 -4.18
C THR A 314 21.26 17.44 -3.38
N SER A 315 20.16 16.71 -3.28
CA SER A 315 20.09 15.43 -2.57
C SER A 315 21.03 14.37 -3.18
N LEU A 316 21.11 14.29 -4.51
CA LEU A 316 22.04 13.40 -5.20
C LEU A 316 23.52 13.81 -4.96
N LEU A 317 23.82 15.11 -4.86
CA LEU A 317 25.16 15.60 -4.55
C LEU A 317 25.56 15.27 -3.11
N LEU A 318 24.64 15.39 -2.16
CA LEU A 318 24.85 15.07 -0.74
C LEU A 318 24.96 13.56 -0.48
N THR A 319 24.38 12.74 -1.34
CA THR A 319 24.52 11.29 -1.25
C THR A 319 25.89 10.86 -1.76
N PRO A 320 26.73 10.17 -0.95
CA PRO A 320 28.05 9.71 -1.40
C PRO A 320 27.95 8.65 -2.50
N ASP A 321 29.06 8.38 -3.18
CA ASP A 321 29.15 7.25 -4.10
C ASP A 321 28.88 5.95 -3.34
N ASP A 322 28.20 5.01 -3.99
CA ASP A 322 27.67 3.76 -3.41
C ASP A 322 26.67 3.98 -2.26
N GLY A 323 26.30 5.25 -1.97
CA GLY A 323 25.35 5.61 -0.94
C GLY A 323 23.88 5.44 -1.36
N THR A 324 23.00 5.62 -0.38
CA THR A 324 21.55 5.53 -0.58
C THR A 324 20.86 6.86 -0.31
N LEU A 325 20.07 7.32 -1.29
CA LEU A 325 19.10 8.39 -1.17
C LEU A 325 17.71 7.78 -0.99
N LEU A 326 17.04 8.09 0.13
CA LEU A 326 15.68 7.65 0.40
C LEU A 326 14.70 8.78 0.10
N LEU A 327 13.76 8.56 -0.84
CA LEU A 327 12.74 9.51 -1.25
C LEU A 327 11.37 9.11 -0.71
N TYR A 328 10.79 9.92 0.16
CA TYR A 328 9.37 9.84 0.52
C TYR A 328 8.60 10.86 -0.31
N THR A 329 7.57 10.42 -1.05
CA THR A 329 6.91 11.29 -2.02
C THR A 329 5.41 11.09 -2.05
N THR A 330 4.62 12.17 -2.20
CA THR A 330 3.23 12.06 -2.64
C THR A 330 3.16 11.70 -4.13
N TYR A 331 1.98 11.33 -4.62
CA TYR A 331 1.81 10.75 -5.95
C TYR A 331 2.27 11.67 -7.09
N THR A 332 1.84 12.93 -7.10
CA THR A 332 2.22 13.85 -8.18
C THR A 332 3.68 14.28 -8.10
N ALA A 333 4.24 14.39 -6.89
CA ALA A 333 5.66 14.62 -6.69
C ALA A 333 6.47 13.43 -7.21
N MET A 334 6.04 12.20 -6.94
CA MET A 334 6.65 10.97 -7.43
C MET A 334 6.72 10.94 -8.97
N LEU A 335 5.61 11.22 -9.64
CA LEU A 335 5.58 11.23 -11.12
C LEU A 335 6.58 12.23 -11.69
N LYS A 336 6.64 13.45 -11.11
CA LYS A 336 7.60 14.49 -11.53
C LYS A 336 9.04 14.06 -11.27
N LEU A 337 9.34 13.51 -10.09
CA LEU A 337 10.68 13.02 -9.74
C LEU A 337 11.13 11.86 -10.63
N ARG A 338 10.24 10.94 -10.97
CA ARG A 338 10.55 9.86 -11.91
C ARG A 338 10.89 10.40 -13.30
N THR A 339 10.14 11.40 -13.76
CA THR A 339 10.46 12.08 -15.03
C THR A 339 11.86 12.70 -14.98
N LEU A 340 12.20 13.40 -13.89
CA LEU A 340 13.53 14.00 -13.72
C LEU A 340 14.62 12.92 -13.62
N LEU A 341 14.38 11.81 -12.93
CA LEU A 341 15.31 10.69 -12.87
C LEU A 341 15.50 10.03 -14.24
N SER A 342 14.44 9.93 -15.05
CA SER A 342 14.52 9.36 -16.40
C SER A 342 15.35 10.19 -17.38
N GLU A 343 15.61 11.49 -17.05
CA GLU A 343 16.54 12.33 -17.83
C GLU A 343 18.01 11.94 -17.60
N ILE A 344 18.33 11.25 -16.52
CA ILE A 344 19.72 10.97 -16.09
C ILE A 344 20.03 9.47 -15.91
N THR A 345 19.05 8.62 -15.90
CA THR A 345 19.22 7.15 -15.78
C THR A 345 18.00 6.40 -16.36
N GLU A 346 18.13 5.07 -16.51
CA GLU A 346 17.01 4.24 -16.90
C GLU A 346 16.01 4.11 -15.74
N VAL A 347 14.74 4.41 -16.01
CA VAL A 347 13.62 4.25 -15.09
C VAL A 347 12.57 3.38 -15.79
N GLU A 348 12.00 2.41 -15.07
CA GLU A 348 10.96 1.56 -15.63
C GLU A 348 9.80 2.40 -16.20
N LYS A 349 9.37 2.09 -17.42
CA LYS A 349 8.27 2.82 -18.05
C LYS A 349 6.93 2.39 -17.44
N ILE A 350 6.06 3.38 -17.22
CA ILE A 350 4.71 3.19 -16.70
C ILE A 350 3.79 2.68 -17.81
#